data_7cb7d06a95094e86d320bc38c47f0c37
#
_entry.id   7cb7d06a95094e86d320bc38c47f0c37
#
_cell.length_a   1.000
_cell.length_b   1.000
_cell.length_c   1.000
_cell.angle_alpha   90.00
_cell.angle_beta   90.00
_cell.angle_gamma   90.00
#
_symmetry.space_group_name_H-M   'P 1'
#
loop_
_entity.id
_entity.type
_entity.pdbx_description
1 polymer ?
#
loop_
_entity_poly.entity_id
_entity_poly.type
_entity_poly.pdbx_seq_one_letter_code
_entity_poly.pdbx_strand_id
1 'polypeptide(L)'
;MRSIPELHLEPGKRPLAAREANAAASGELLALIAVVLITVLLPVAVLGYQFVLRPSLADVRVVDVVAAAPEAGGFQPEAIRVPAGERVRLRFSAPDVTHGIAIGPGLGLDLGHVDPGQVKEIEVTFDQPGRYTYYCNSWCSPNHWRMRGTIDVYDPHNPEAAPVSEVTDPVLDSLAARGVDIDAPHQAGAVPERRTSAARGAEIVAGLGDESPTELYDLDWRRVHSPSEAWTSLVELGLSHTDAWDAVAYLWLAALDAERQQTAARLYAKNCAACHGESGNGQGPGADALAAQGIGQHSDMSMISDPAAFGDPRTMLGGSGDIYYAKIRRGGMGTGMPSFGPILTQEETWALADYLWTFVFR
;
A
#
# COMPACT_ATOMS: atom_id res chain seq x y z
N MET A 1 64.90 -98.09 -5.78
CA MET A 1 63.68 -97.29 -5.73
C MET A 1 63.62 -96.60 -4.39
N ARG A 2 63.96 -95.34 -4.37
CA ARG A 2 63.86 -94.52 -3.15
C ARG A 2 62.68 -93.58 -3.28
N SER A 3 61.72 -93.70 -2.36
CA SER A 3 60.51 -92.86 -2.26
C SER A 3 60.91 -91.50 -1.72
N ILE A 4 60.37 -90.47 -2.38
CA ILE A 4 60.49 -89.05 -2.02
C ILE A 4 59.40 -88.73 -0.99
N PRO A 5 59.71 -88.06 0.12
CA PRO A 5 58.64 -87.64 1.07
C PRO A 5 57.87 -86.42 0.58
N GLU A 6 56.54 -86.50 0.70
CA GLU A 6 55.62 -85.39 0.44
C GLU A 6 55.77 -84.26 1.49
N LEU A 7 55.96 -83.05 1.00
CA LEU A 7 56.05 -81.87 1.82
C LEU A 7 54.59 -81.30 2.03
N HIS A 8 54.05 -81.51 3.25
CA HIS A 8 52.81 -80.87 3.69
C HIS A 8 53.03 -79.37 3.94
N LEU A 9 52.57 -78.55 3.06
CA LEU A 9 52.41 -77.09 3.29
C LEU A 9 51.21 -76.81 4.14
N GLU A 10 51.43 -76.38 5.37
CA GLU A 10 50.33 -75.85 6.23
C GLU A 10 49.81 -74.49 5.65
N PRO A 11 48.47 -74.25 5.58
CA PRO A 11 47.91 -72.99 5.05
C PRO A 11 48.05 -71.88 6.10
N GLY A 12 48.85 -70.90 5.75
CA GLY A 12 48.68 -69.47 5.98
C GLY A 12 48.34 -68.96 7.38
N LYS A 13 49.27 -69.00 8.33
CA LYS A 13 49.29 -68.04 9.42
C LYS A 13 49.98 -66.78 8.91
N ARG A 14 49.20 -65.66 8.66
CA ARG A 14 49.85 -64.37 8.37
C ARG A 14 50.78 -64.01 9.49
N PRO A 15 52.05 -63.53 9.16
CA PRO A 15 53.03 -63.17 10.15
C PRO A 15 52.52 -62.12 11.11
N LEU A 16 52.85 -62.26 12.40
CA LEU A 16 52.42 -61.35 13.49
C LEU A 16 52.67 -59.90 13.17
N ALA A 17 53.76 -59.54 12.51
CA ALA A 17 54.08 -58.19 12.05
C ALA A 17 53.05 -57.58 11.09
N ALA A 18 52.44 -58.39 10.22
CA ALA A 18 51.36 -57.91 9.34
C ALA A 18 49.99 -57.65 10.07
N ARG A 19 49.79 -58.32 11.17
CA ARG A 19 48.58 -58.06 12.06
C ARG A 19 48.82 -56.81 12.87
N GLU A 20 49.97 -56.55 13.39
CA GLU A 20 50.31 -55.35 14.14
C GLU A 20 50.32 -54.11 13.24
N ALA A 21 50.87 -54.19 12.00
CA ALA A 21 50.80 -53.09 11.03
C ALA A 21 49.39 -52.74 10.60
N ASN A 22 48.51 -53.74 10.42
CA ASN A 22 47.11 -53.47 10.11
C ASN A 22 46.34 -52.87 11.30
N ALA A 23 46.67 -53.29 12.54
CA ALA A 23 46.06 -52.70 13.74
C ALA A 23 46.51 -51.26 13.97
N ALA A 24 47.82 -50.94 13.71
CA ALA A 24 48.31 -49.58 13.79
C ALA A 24 47.70 -48.67 12.71
N ALA A 25 47.61 -49.13 11.46
CA ALA A 25 46.96 -48.38 10.37
C ALA A 25 45.48 -48.14 10.63
N SER A 26 44.78 -49.09 11.25
CA SER A 26 43.37 -48.90 11.66
C SER A 26 43.24 -47.91 12.80
N GLY A 27 44.18 -47.85 13.73
CA GLY A 27 44.25 -46.87 14.81
C GLY A 27 44.49 -45.45 14.30
N GLU A 28 45.42 -45.28 13.37
CA GLU A 28 45.69 -43.98 12.73
C GLU A 28 44.51 -43.47 11.93
N LEU A 29 43.82 -44.33 11.18
CA LEU A 29 42.61 -43.96 10.45
C LEU A 29 41.49 -43.52 11.39
N LEU A 30 41.30 -44.24 12.50
CA LEU A 30 40.29 -43.85 13.51
C LEU A 30 40.66 -42.51 14.19
N ALA A 31 41.93 -42.28 14.47
CA ALA A 31 42.42 -41.03 15.01
C ALA A 31 42.18 -39.84 14.02
N LEU A 32 42.45 -40.07 12.74
CA LEU A 32 42.22 -39.09 11.69
C LEU A 32 40.73 -38.77 11.56
N ILE A 33 39.88 -39.77 11.56
CA ILE A 33 38.41 -39.60 11.53
C ILE A 33 37.96 -38.80 12.75
N ALA A 34 38.43 -39.12 13.96
CA ALA A 34 38.10 -38.39 15.17
C ALA A 34 38.55 -36.91 15.10
N VAL A 35 39.73 -36.65 14.58
CA VAL A 35 40.23 -35.28 14.37
C VAL A 35 39.33 -34.52 13.39
N VAL A 36 38.98 -35.11 12.25
CA VAL A 36 38.08 -34.49 11.26
C VAL A 36 36.70 -34.24 11.84
N LEU A 37 36.15 -35.18 12.60
CA LEU A 37 34.84 -34.99 13.26
C LEU A 37 34.86 -33.83 14.25
N ILE A 38 35.89 -33.71 15.07
CA ILE A 38 36.00 -32.68 16.09
C ILE A 38 36.37 -31.31 15.48
N THR A 39 37.32 -31.28 14.52
CA THR A 39 37.84 -30.00 14.02
C THR A 39 37.05 -29.41 12.86
N VAL A 40 36.32 -30.23 12.12
CA VAL A 40 35.57 -29.76 10.94
C VAL A 40 34.07 -29.94 11.11
N LEU A 41 33.61 -31.16 11.33
CA LEU A 41 32.17 -31.45 11.33
C LEU A 41 31.46 -30.86 12.54
N LEU A 42 32.04 -30.83 13.72
CA LEU A 42 31.45 -30.22 14.89
C LEU A 42 31.30 -28.69 14.76
N PRO A 43 32.34 -27.93 14.35
CA PRO A 43 32.19 -26.51 14.07
C PRO A 43 31.17 -26.21 12.96
N VAL A 44 31.17 -26.98 11.87
CA VAL A 44 30.19 -26.84 10.78
C VAL A 44 28.74 -27.09 11.31
N ALA A 45 28.57 -28.13 12.11
CA ALA A 45 27.27 -28.40 12.72
C ALA A 45 26.82 -27.29 13.69
N VAL A 46 27.75 -26.75 14.50
CA VAL A 46 27.47 -25.63 15.39
C VAL A 46 27.12 -24.37 14.61
N LEU A 47 27.88 -24.04 13.58
CA LEU A 47 27.60 -22.89 12.72
C LEU A 47 26.28 -23.08 11.96
N GLY A 48 26.04 -24.26 11.42
CA GLY A 48 24.74 -24.59 10.79
C GLY A 48 23.55 -24.47 11.74
N TYR A 49 23.72 -24.95 12.98
CA TYR A 49 22.71 -24.77 14.01
C TYR A 49 22.50 -23.29 14.36
N GLN A 50 23.56 -22.54 14.63
CA GLN A 50 23.49 -21.14 15.07
C GLN A 50 22.95 -20.20 13.97
N PHE A 51 23.39 -20.37 12.74
CA PHE A 51 23.09 -19.39 11.68
C PHE A 51 21.97 -19.83 10.73
N VAL A 52 21.61 -21.12 10.70
CA VAL A 52 20.55 -21.62 9.82
C VAL A 52 19.38 -22.18 10.62
N LEU A 53 19.62 -23.16 11.48
CA LEU A 53 18.54 -23.88 12.13
C LEU A 53 17.89 -23.09 13.28
N ARG A 54 18.70 -22.48 14.14
CA ARG A 54 18.19 -21.69 15.27
C ARG A 54 17.34 -20.49 14.85
N PRO A 55 17.72 -19.68 13.83
CA PRO A 55 16.85 -18.62 13.32
C PRO A 55 15.55 -19.16 12.71
N SER A 56 15.61 -20.31 12.02
CA SER A 56 14.42 -20.93 11.42
C SER A 56 13.48 -21.58 12.45
N LEU A 57 14.00 -21.93 13.63
CA LEU A 57 13.22 -22.47 14.76
C LEU A 57 12.85 -21.40 15.79
N ALA A 58 13.33 -20.13 15.62
CA ALA A 58 12.93 -19.05 16.48
C ALA A 58 11.40 -18.87 16.35
N ASP A 59 10.69 -18.91 17.46
CA ASP A 59 9.26 -18.68 17.52
C ASP A 59 8.98 -17.29 16.97
N VAL A 60 8.26 -17.23 15.84
CA VAL A 60 7.77 -15.97 15.29
C VAL A 60 6.72 -15.43 16.24
N ARG A 61 6.88 -14.20 16.72
CA ARG A 61 5.87 -13.57 17.56
C ARG A 61 4.55 -13.54 16.81
N VAL A 62 3.51 -14.15 17.39
CA VAL A 62 2.16 -14.15 16.85
C VAL A 62 1.35 -13.04 17.52
N VAL A 63 0.65 -12.26 16.72
CA VAL A 63 -0.30 -11.25 17.19
C VAL A 63 -1.66 -11.59 16.60
N ASP A 64 -2.59 -11.99 17.45
CA ASP A 64 -3.97 -12.23 17.08
C ASP A 64 -4.73 -10.90 17.04
N VAL A 65 -5.42 -10.64 15.92
CA VAL A 65 -6.23 -9.45 15.70
C VAL A 65 -7.65 -9.88 15.35
N VAL A 66 -8.58 -9.51 16.18
CA VAL A 66 -10.01 -9.66 15.87
C VAL A 66 -10.45 -8.49 15.03
N ALA A 67 -11.04 -8.75 13.86
CA ALA A 67 -11.64 -7.77 12.97
C ALA A 67 -13.16 -7.87 13.11
N ALA A 68 -13.76 -6.96 13.85
CA ALA A 68 -15.22 -6.84 14.01
C ALA A 68 -15.70 -5.51 13.44
N ALA A 69 -16.98 -5.41 13.11
CA ALA A 69 -17.58 -4.14 12.72
C ALA A 69 -17.31 -3.07 13.79
N PRO A 70 -17.14 -1.79 13.43
CA PRO A 70 -16.88 -0.73 14.42
C PRO A 70 -17.91 -0.68 15.55
N GLU A 71 -19.14 -1.00 15.27
CA GLU A 71 -20.25 -1.07 16.25
C GLU A 71 -20.07 -2.24 17.25
N ALA A 72 -19.29 -3.26 16.87
CA ALA A 72 -18.94 -4.41 17.69
C ALA A 72 -17.51 -4.34 18.28
N GLY A 73 -16.84 -3.18 18.14
CA GLY A 73 -15.54 -2.92 18.76
C GLY A 73 -14.37 -2.76 17.80
N GLY A 74 -14.57 -2.88 16.50
CA GLY A 74 -13.53 -2.65 15.49
C GLY A 74 -12.41 -3.68 15.54
N PHE A 75 -11.18 -3.24 15.30
CA PHE A 75 -9.99 -4.09 15.47
C PHE A 75 -9.57 -4.20 16.94
N GLN A 76 -9.25 -5.42 17.37
CA GLN A 76 -8.75 -5.70 18.72
C GLN A 76 -7.53 -6.63 18.65
N PRO A 77 -6.34 -6.18 19.11
CA PRO A 77 -6.04 -4.87 19.67
C PRO A 77 -6.13 -3.77 18.62
N GLU A 78 -6.42 -2.52 19.04
CA GLU A 78 -6.41 -1.34 18.17
C GLU A 78 -4.98 -0.86 17.89
N ALA A 79 -4.04 -1.16 18.79
CA ALA A 79 -2.64 -0.79 18.65
C ALA A 79 -1.72 -1.98 18.89
N ILE A 80 -0.76 -2.17 18.00
CA ILE A 80 0.29 -3.19 18.07
C ILE A 80 1.63 -2.46 18.13
N ARG A 81 2.55 -2.94 18.97
CA ARG A 81 3.90 -2.36 19.07
C ARG A 81 4.93 -3.44 18.78
N VAL A 82 5.83 -3.19 17.83
CA VAL A 82 6.88 -4.11 17.40
C VAL A 82 8.22 -3.40 17.21
N PRO A 83 9.36 -4.02 17.48
CA PRO A 83 10.66 -3.46 17.12
C PRO A 83 10.91 -3.57 15.61
N ALA A 84 11.63 -2.62 15.05
CA ALA A 84 12.10 -2.70 13.66
C ALA A 84 13.01 -3.93 13.47
N GLY A 85 12.84 -4.63 12.35
CA GLY A 85 13.57 -5.85 12.02
C GLY A 85 13.02 -7.13 12.65
N GLU A 86 12.02 -7.05 13.55
CA GLU A 86 11.37 -8.26 14.09
C GLU A 86 10.39 -8.82 13.06
N ARG A 87 10.47 -10.13 12.83
CA ARG A 87 9.46 -10.85 12.04
C ARG A 87 8.28 -11.21 12.92
N VAL A 88 7.11 -10.70 12.57
CA VAL A 88 5.85 -10.96 13.26
C VAL A 88 4.86 -11.67 12.36
N ARG A 89 4.03 -12.53 12.95
CA ARG A 89 2.89 -13.16 12.30
C ARG A 89 1.62 -12.50 12.80
N LEU A 90 0.94 -11.77 11.94
CA LEU A 90 -0.36 -11.19 12.21
C LEU A 90 -1.44 -12.17 11.77
N ARG A 91 -2.37 -12.47 12.68
CA ARG A 91 -3.50 -13.40 12.45
C ARG A 91 -4.80 -12.64 12.61
N PHE A 92 -5.48 -12.40 11.50
CA PHE A 92 -6.76 -11.69 11.48
C PHE A 92 -7.92 -12.69 11.45
N SER A 93 -8.85 -12.54 12.39
CA SER A 93 -10.09 -13.33 12.47
C SER A 93 -11.31 -12.41 12.42
N ALA A 94 -12.38 -12.83 11.76
CA ALA A 94 -13.65 -12.12 11.70
C ALA A 94 -14.74 -12.90 12.44
N PRO A 95 -15.36 -12.35 13.51
CA PRO A 95 -16.44 -13.02 14.23
C PRO A 95 -17.84 -12.73 13.68
N ASP A 96 -18.02 -11.65 12.91
CA ASP A 96 -19.34 -11.09 12.58
C ASP A 96 -19.65 -11.07 11.09
N VAL A 97 -18.96 -10.21 10.32
CA VAL A 97 -19.18 -10.05 8.89
C VAL A 97 -17.84 -10.16 8.12
N THR A 98 -17.89 -10.16 6.80
CA THR A 98 -16.70 -10.14 5.97
C THR A 98 -15.99 -8.79 6.07
N HIS A 99 -14.69 -8.81 6.34
CA HIS A 99 -13.82 -7.64 6.36
C HIS A 99 -12.70 -7.77 5.32
N GLY A 100 -12.33 -6.66 4.69
CA GLY A 100 -11.10 -6.57 3.92
C GLY A 100 -9.95 -6.16 4.82
N ILE A 101 -8.77 -6.76 4.69
CA ILE A 101 -7.61 -6.43 5.51
C ILE A 101 -6.48 -5.93 4.64
N ALA A 102 -6.03 -4.71 4.91
CA ALA A 102 -4.85 -4.13 4.28
C ALA A 102 -3.97 -3.42 5.31
N ILE A 103 -2.69 -3.25 5.01
CA ILE A 103 -1.70 -2.57 5.86
C ILE A 103 -0.92 -1.57 5.00
N GLY A 104 -0.88 -0.31 5.44
CA GLY A 104 -0.17 0.79 4.79
C GLY A 104 0.40 1.78 5.79
N PRO A 105 1.01 2.87 5.33
CA PRO A 105 1.30 3.17 3.92
C PRO A 105 2.55 2.44 3.41
N GLY A 106 2.69 2.36 2.09
CA GLY A 106 3.93 1.96 1.42
C GLY A 106 4.30 0.48 1.45
N LEU A 107 3.54 -0.37 2.17
CA LEU A 107 3.81 -1.81 2.24
C LEU A 107 3.13 -2.60 1.11
N GLY A 108 2.09 -2.04 0.49
CA GLY A 108 1.31 -2.72 -0.54
C GLY A 108 0.64 -4.02 -0.09
N LEU A 109 0.46 -4.20 1.22
CA LEU A 109 -0.08 -5.42 1.79
C LEU A 109 -1.61 -5.37 1.79
N ASP A 110 -2.22 -6.21 0.97
CA ASP A 110 -3.66 -6.44 0.92
C ASP A 110 -3.92 -7.95 1.03
N LEU A 111 -4.47 -8.36 2.17
CA LEU A 111 -4.76 -9.76 2.46
C LEU A 111 -6.09 -10.20 1.83
N GLY A 112 -6.83 -9.28 1.22
CA GLY A 112 -8.19 -9.52 0.74
C GLY A 112 -9.18 -9.74 1.88
N HIS A 113 -10.24 -10.50 1.62
CA HIS A 113 -11.35 -10.69 2.55
C HIS A 113 -11.06 -11.76 3.60
N VAL A 114 -11.52 -11.50 4.83
CA VAL A 114 -11.61 -12.45 5.93
C VAL A 114 -13.09 -12.63 6.24
N ASP A 115 -13.63 -13.82 5.95
CA ASP A 115 -15.03 -14.13 6.19
C ASP A 115 -15.28 -14.59 7.64
N PRO A 116 -16.52 -14.50 8.14
CA PRO A 116 -16.86 -14.98 9.48
C PRO A 116 -16.38 -16.39 9.75
N GLY A 117 -15.66 -16.55 10.87
CA GLY A 117 -15.07 -17.83 11.28
C GLY A 117 -13.77 -18.21 10.56
N GLN A 118 -13.30 -17.40 9.62
CA GLN A 118 -12.00 -17.60 8.98
C GLN A 118 -10.88 -16.86 9.72
N VAL A 119 -9.65 -17.32 9.48
CA VAL A 119 -8.43 -16.67 9.93
C VAL A 119 -7.52 -16.48 8.73
N LYS A 120 -7.00 -15.26 8.57
CA LYS A 120 -5.93 -14.97 7.63
C LYS A 120 -4.66 -14.61 8.35
N GLU A 121 -3.55 -15.14 7.86
CA GLU A 121 -2.23 -14.93 8.45
C GLU A 121 -1.29 -14.30 7.42
N ILE A 122 -0.44 -13.41 7.92
CA ILE A 122 0.69 -12.87 7.17
C ILE A 122 1.91 -12.78 8.08
N GLU A 123 3.06 -13.21 7.57
CA GLU A 123 4.34 -12.90 8.20
C GLU A 123 4.90 -11.64 7.55
N VAL A 124 5.25 -10.67 8.37
CA VAL A 124 5.80 -9.40 7.93
C VAL A 124 6.96 -8.98 8.82
N THR A 125 7.97 -8.37 8.22
CA THR A 125 9.05 -7.67 8.90
C THR A 125 8.93 -6.19 8.57
N PHE A 126 8.89 -5.36 9.60
CA PHE A 126 8.87 -3.91 9.43
C PHE A 126 10.30 -3.40 9.59
N ASP A 127 10.98 -3.13 8.48
CA ASP A 127 12.39 -2.75 8.51
C ASP A 127 12.61 -1.29 8.96
N GLN A 128 11.60 -0.43 8.79
CA GLN A 128 11.69 0.98 9.12
C GLN A 128 10.85 1.31 10.35
N PRO A 129 11.43 1.99 11.36
CA PRO A 129 10.64 2.58 12.44
C PRO A 129 9.60 3.56 11.89
N GLY A 130 8.40 3.55 12.49
CA GLY A 130 7.32 4.43 12.04
C GLY A 130 5.96 3.92 12.49
N ARG A 131 4.92 4.63 12.10
CA ARG A 131 3.54 4.23 12.34
C ARG A 131 2.92 3.72 11.05
N TYR A 132 2.47 2.47 11.07
CA TYR A 132 1.69 1.84 10.01
C TYR A 132 0.25 1.67 10.48
N THR A 133 -0.67 1.57 9.53
CA THR A 133 -2.09 1.42 9.81
C THR A 133 -2.59 0.14 9.14
N TYR A 134 -3.20 -0.76 9.89
CA TYR A 134 -4.03 -1.80 9.32
C TYR A 134 -5.48 -1.34 9.32
N TYR A 135 -6.20 -1.64 8.24
CA TYR A 135 -7.52 -1.09 8.02
C TYR A 135 -8.40 -2.04 7.20
N CYS A 136 -9.69 -1.88 7.37
CA CYS A 136 -10.65 -2.55 6.50
C CYS A 136 -10.81 -1.77 5.19
N ASN A 137 -10.65 -2.46 4.06
CA ASN A 137 -10.80 -1.89 2.71
C ASN A 137 -11.99 -2.48 1.95
N SER A 138 -12.99 -3.01 2.67
CA SER A 138 -14.23 -3.53 2.13
C SER A 138 -15.40 -3.04 2.96
N TRP A 139 -16.47 -2.60 2.30
CA TRP A 139 -17.66 -2.13 3.01
C TRP A 139 -18.24 -3.24 3.91
N CYS A 140 -18.19 -3.05 5.21
CA CYS A 140 -18.62 -4.03 6.21
C CYS A 140 -19.75 -3.52 7.13
N SER A 141 -19.86 -2.20 7.31
CA SER A 141 -20.87 -1.58 8.18
C SER A 141 -21.00 -0.08 7.88
N PRO A 142 -22.04 0.60 8.41
CA PRO A 142 -22.19 2.04 8.28
C PRO A 142 -21.02 2.88 8.79
N ASN A 143 -20.27 2.40 9.80
CA ASN A 143 -19.07 3.07 10.32
C ASN A 143 -17.74 2.44 9.79
N HIS A 144 -17.81 1.71 8.69
CA HIS A 144 -16.66 1.04 8.06
C HIS A 144 -15.35 1.87 8.07
N TRP A 145 -15.43 3.15 7.76
CA TRP A 145 -14.29 4.06 7.70
C TRP A 145 -13.53 4.24 9.03
N ARG A 146 -14.16 3.91 10.18
CA ARG A 146 -13.54 3.92 11.50
C ARG A 146 -12.74 2.64 11.80
N MET A 147 -12.86 1.62 10.98
CA MET A 147 -12.22 0.34 11.21
C MET A 147 -10.75 0.38 10.83
N ARG A 148 -9.93 0.90 11.76
CA ARG A 148 -8.48 1.08 11.64
C ARG A 148 -7.81 0.73 12.95
N GLY A 149 -6.56 0.24 12.84
CA GLY A 149 -5.69 0.03 13.98
C GLY A 149 -4.26 0.42 13.60
N THR A 150 -3.38 0.56 14.57
CA THR A 150 -2.02 1.04 14.38
C THR A 150 -0.98 -0.03 14.68
N ILE A 151 0.13 0.00 13.94
CA ILE A 151 1.34 -0.77 14.24
C ILE A 151 2.46 0.25 14.45
N ASP A 152 2.84 0.45 15.71
CA ASP A 152 3.95 1.32 16.08
C ASP A 152 5.25 0.51 16.03
N VAL A 153 6.05 0.75 15.00
CA VAL A 153 7.36 0.15 14.81
C VAL A 153 8.40 1.07 15.45
N TYR A 154 9.04 0.60 16.50
CA TYR A 154 10.05 1.39 17.22
C TYR A 154 11.47 0.94 16.91
N ASP A 155 12.42 1.88 17.03
CA ASP A 155 13.85 1.58 16.95
C ASP A 155 14.27 0.77 18.20
N PRO A 156 14.80 -0.46 18.07
CA PRO A 156 15.26 -1.25 19.20
C PRO A 156 16.36 -0.56 20.04
N HIS A 157 17.12 0.36 19.42
CA HIS A 157 18.17 1.14 20.10
C HIS A 157 17.62 2.37 20.84
N ASN A 158 16.38 2.80 20.52
CA ASN A 158 15.72 3.91 21.18
C ASN A 158 14.21 3.63 21.35
N PRO A 159 13.83 2.65 22.18
CA PRO A 159 12.46 2.18 22.30
C PRO A 159 11.48 3.19 22.88
N GLU A 160 11.97 4.23 23.58
CA GLU A 160 11.14 5.30 24.17
C GLU A 160 10.86 6.44 23.19
N ALA A 161 11.54 6.48 22.02
CA ALA A 161 11.22 7.46 21.01
C ALA A 161 9.76 7.26 20.54
N ALA A 162 9.02 8.36 20.48
CA ALA A 162 7.70 8.32 19.86
C ALA A 162 7.86 7.82 18.41
N PRO A 163 6.95 6.95 17.92
CA PRO A 163 6.95 6.60 16.52
C PRO A 163 6.87 7.90 15.71
N VAL A 164 7.64 7.99 14.64
CA VAL A 164 7.64 9.18 13.77
C VAL A 164 6.21 9.33 13.25
N SER A 165 5.47 10.21 13.89
CA SER A 165 4.12 10.59 13.55
C SER A 165 4.23 11.80 12.63
N GLU A 166 3.63 11.70 11.47
CA GLU A 166 3.48 12.74 10.47
C GLU A 166 4.79 13.20 9.81
N VAL A 167 5.05 12.58 8.67
CA VAL A 167 5.81 13.25 7.61
C VAL A 167 4.98 14.49 7.23
N THR A 168 5.55 15.68 7.40
CA THR A 168 4.96 16.93 6.90
C THR A 168 4.60 16.73 5.42
N ASP A 169 3.38 17.04 5.05
CA ASP A 169 2.95 16.90 3.67
C ASP A 169 3.18 18.23 2.92
N PRO A 170 4.17 18.32 2.02
CA PRO A 170 4.54 19.58 1.37
C PRO A 170 3.39 20.18 0.55
N VAL A 171 2.42 19.36 0.11
CA VAL A 171 1.25 19.84 -0.61
C VAL A 171 0.30 20.57 0.33
N LEU A 172 0.05 20.00 1.51
CA LEU A 172 -0.77 20.66 2.54
C LEU A 172 -0.12 21.94 3.02
N ASP A 173 1.20 21.94 3.25
CA ASP A 173 1.97 23.13 3.64
C ASP A 173 1.91 24.22 2.58
N SER A 174 2.03 23.86 1.28
CA SER A 174 1.91 24.78 0.15
C SER A 174 0.51 25.41 0.06
N LEU A 175 -0.55 24.62 0.20
CA LEU A 175 -1.93 25.09 0.20
C LEU A 175 -2.17 26.08 1.36
N ALA A 176 -1.70 25.73 2.54
CA ALA A 176 -1.79 26.61 3.73
C ALA A 176 -1.03 27.93 3.51
N ALA A 177 0.19 27.88 2.96
CA ALA A 177 0.99 29.07 2.66
C ALA A 177 0.34 29.99 1.62
N ARG A 178 -0.40 29.42 0.66
CA ARG A 178 -1.19 30.15 -0.34
C ARG A 178 -2.54 30.65 0.20
N GLY A 179 -2.91 30.29 1.44
CA GLY A 179 -4.19 30.65 2.04
C GLY A 179 -5.40 29.98 1.38
N VAL A 180 -5.20 28.81 0.76
CA VAL A 180 -6.28 28.08 0.08
C VAL A 180 -7.13 27.37 1.12
N ASP A 181 -8.42 27.67 1.14
CA ASP A 181 -9.40 26.94 1.95
C ASP A 181 -9.78 25.63 1.23
N ILE A 182 -9.20 24.53 1.71
CA ILE A 182 -9.43 23.20 1.14
C ILE A 182 -10.91 22.78 1.25
N ASP A 183 -11.63 23.24 2.28
CA ASP A 183 -13.02 22.84 2.54
C ASP A 183 -14.04 23.70 1.78
N ALA A 184 -13.63 24.87 1.32
CA ALA A 184 -14.50 25.72 0.50
C ALA A 184 -14.98 25.00 -0.77
N PRO A 185 -16.15 25.36 -1.30
CA PRO A 185 -16.60 24.87 -2.59
C PRO A 185 -15.79 25.55 -3.70
N HIS A 186 -15.04 24.77 -4.46
CA HIS A 186 -14.25 25.21 -5.62
C HIS A 186 -15.07 25.00 -6.90
N GLN A 187 -16.14 25.79 -7.06
CA GLN A 187 -17.04 25.64 -8.21
C GLN A 187 -16.43 26.24 -9.48
N ALA A 188 -16.60 25.54 -10.61
CA ALA A 188 -16.20 26.01 -11.91
C ALA A 188 -17.07 27.18 -12.39
N GLY A 189 -16.43 28.27 -12.83
CA GLY A 189 -17.11 29.43 -13.43
C GLY A 189 -17.65 29.13 -14.83
N ALA A 190 -17.02 28.21 -15.56
CA ALA A 190 -17.45 27.73 -16.86
C ALA A 190 -17.38 26.20 -16.88
N VAL A 191 -18.31 25.56 -17.60
CA VAL A 191 -18.38 24.11 -17.77
C VAL A 191 -18.61 23.76 -19.23
N PRO A 192 -18.19 22.55 -19.68
CA PRO A 192 -18.48 22.10 -21.04
C PRO A 192 -20.00 22.05 -21.33
N GLU A 193 -20.43 22.62 -22.46
CA GLU A 193 -21.82 22.54 -22.93
C GLU A 193 -22.22 21.15 -23.45
N ARG A 194 -21.20 20.35 -23.81
CA ARG A 194 -21.35 18.97 -24.28
C ARG A 194 -20.25 18.10 -23.67
N ARG A 195 -20.41 16.80 -23.81
CA ARG A 195 -19.37 15.85 -23.44
C ARG A 195 -18.07 16.17 -24.17
N THR A 196 -16.98 16.27 -23.42
CA THR A 196 -15.63 16.51 -23.94
C THR A 196 -15.09 15.31 -24.71
N SER A 197 -14.12 15.55 -25.57
CA SER A 197 -13.44 14.50 -26.35
C SER A 197 -11.93 14.68 -26.24
N ALA A 198 -11.29 13.84 -25.43
CA ALA A 198 -9.82 13.85 -25.32
C ALA A 198 -9.14 13.50 -26.66
N ALA A 199 -9.76 12.68 -27.51
CA ALA A 199 -9.24 12.36 -28.82
C ALA A 199 -9.18 13.60 -29.72
N ARG A 200 -10.24 14.40 -29.76
CA ARG A 200 -10.21 15.70 -30.46
C ARG A 200 -9.27 16.69 -29.79
N GLY A 201 -9.21 16.69 -28.47
CA GLY A 201 -8.27 17.49 -27.73
C GLY A 201 -6.83 17.25 -28.13
N ALA A 202 -6.46 15.99 -28.36
CA ALA A 202 -5.12 15.63 -28.84
C ALA A 202 -4.82 16.24 -30.21
N GLU A 203 -5.80 16.22 -31.16
CA GLU A 203 -5.65 16.83 -32.49
C GLU A 203 -5.53 18.36 -32.39
N ILE A 204 -6.35 18.99 -31.55
CA ILE A 204 -6.32 20.44 -31.31
C ILE A 204 -4.98 20.85 -30.72
N VAL A 205 -4.51 20.19 -29.69
CA VAL A 205 -3.24 20.48 -29.02
C VAL A 205 -2.06 20.28 -29.97
N ALA A 206 -2.08 19.21 -30.78
CA ALA A 206 -1.07 19.00 -31.83
C ALA A 206 -1.09 20.09 -32.89
N GLY A 207 -2.26 20.66 -33.19
CA GLY A 207 -2.45 21.75 -34.16
C GLY A 207 -1.96 23.12 -33.67
N LEU A 208 -1.85 23.33 -32.36
CA LEU A 208 -1.34 24.59 -31.79
C LEU A 208 0.18 24.75 -32.00
N GLY A 209 0.93 23.66 -32.12
CA GLY A 209 2.37 23.71 -32.32
C GLY A 209 3.09 24.59 -31.28
N ASP A 210 3.93 25.51 -31.75
CA ASP A 210 4.69 26.44 -30.90
C ASP A 210 3.82 27.51 -30.21
N GLU A 211 2.57 27.68 -30.61
CA GLU A 211 1.63 28.61 -29.98
C GLU A 211 0.99 28.04 -28.71
N SER A 212 1.17 26.75 -28.45
CA SER A 212 0.65 26.13 -27.25
C SER A 212 1.39 26.61 -26.01
N PRO A 213 0.68 27.06 -24.97
CA PRO A 213 1.30 27.42 -23.70
C PRO A 213 2.06 26.22 -23.11
N THR A 214 3.39 26.34 -23.00
CA THR A 214 4.25 25.21 -22.57
C THR A 214 3.96 24.71 -21.18
N GLU A 215 3.48 25.59 -20.29
CA GLU A 215 3.08 25.28 -18.93
C GLU A 215 1.93 24.27 -18.84
N LEU A 216 1.04 24.23 -19.83
CA LEU A 216 -0.09 23.27 -19.86
C LEU A 216 0.38 21.82 -19.97
N TYR A 217 1.60 21.58 -20.47
CA TYR A 217 2.20 20.25 -20.54
C TYR A 217 2.92 19.86 -19.25
N ASP A 218 3.24 20.83 -18.40
CA ASP A 218 3.88 20.58 -17.11
C ASP A 218 2.86 20.00 -16.12
N LEU A 219 3.15 18.79 -15.63
CA LEU A 219 2.31 18.10 -14.66
C LEU A 219 2.23 18.88 -13.33
N ASP A 220 3.33 19.47 -12.88
CA ASP A 220 3.37 20.20 -11.61
C ASP A 220 2.54 21.49 -11.71
N TRP A 221 2.57 22.16 -12.88
CA TRP A 221 1.66 23.27 -13.14
C TRP A 221 0.18 22.84 -13.08
N ARG A 222 -0.20 21.76 -13.78
CA ARG A 222 -1.59 21.25 -13.80
C ARG A 222 -2.07 20.79 -12.44
N ARG A 223 -1.18 20.36 -11.56
CA ARG A 223 -1.53 19.97 -10.20
C ARG A 223 -1.97 21.11 -9.31
N VAL A 224 -1.46 22.31 -9.54
CA VAL A 224 -1.76 23.52 -8.75
C VAL A 224 -2.72 24.49 -9.45
N HIS A 225 -3.15 24.18 -10.66
CA HIS A 225 -4.13 24.94 -11.44
C HIS A 225 -5.36 24.08 -11.76
N SER A 226 -6.52 24.75 -11.81
CA SER A 226 -7.77 24.08 -12.14
C SER A 226 -7.92 23.87 -13.66
N PRO A 227 -8.72 22.88 -14.09
CA PRO A 227 -9.12 22.78 -15.50
C PRO A 227 -9.78 24.06 -16.06
N SER A 228 -10.53 24.79 -15.23
CA SER A 228 -11.16 26.07 -15.65
C SER A 228 -10.17 27.18 -15.93
N GLU A 229 -9.06 27.25 -15.18
CA GLU A 229 -7.98 28.20 -15.45
C GLU A 229 -7.30 27.88 -16.78
N ALA A 230 -6.96 26.60 -17.03
CA ALA A 230 -6.39 26.18 -18.30
C ALA A 230 -7.33 26.43 -19.49
N TRP A 231 -8.62 26.19 -19.30
CA TRP A 231 -9.65 26.50 -20.30
C TRP A 231 -9.66 28.00 -20.63
N THR A 232 -9.59 28.87 -19.60
CA THR A 232 -9.54 30.32 -19.79
C THR A 232 -8.33 30.71 -20.63
N SER A 233 -7.15 30.20 -20.31
CA SER A 233 -5.91 30.50 -21.09
C SER A 233 -6.04 30.05 -22.55
N LEU A 234 -6.64 28.89 -22.82
CA LEU A 234 -6.85 28.40 -24.19
C LEU A 234 -7.89 29.21 -24.97
N VAL A 235 -8.93 29.71 -24.30
CA VAL A 235 -9.90 30.63 -24.95
C VAL A 235 -9.28 31.98 -25.23
N GLU A 236 -8.44 32.52 -24.35
CA GLU A 236 -7.67 33.74 -24.58
C GLU A 236 -6.69 33.61 -25.74
N LEU A 237 -6.17 32.41 -25.98
CA LEU A 237 -5.35 32.06 -27.13
C LEU A 237 -6.16 32.01 -28.45
N GLY A 238 -7.48 32.04 -28.37
CA GLY A 238 -8.38 32.08 -29.55
C GLY A 238 -9.10 30.77 -29.87
N LEU A 239 -9.01 29.73 -29.03
CA LEU A 239 -9.78 28.53 -29.24
C LEU A 239 -11.26 28.79 -28.99
N SER A 240 -12.12 28.07 -29.68
CA SER A 240 -13.55 28.02 -29.31
C SER A 240 -13.72 27.42 -27.90
N HIS A 241 -14.79 27.82 -27.21
CA HIS A 241 -15.09 27.28 -25.87
C HIS A 241 -15.11 25.75 -25.85
N THR A 242 -15.64 25.15 -26.91
CA THR A 242 -15.76 23.71 -27.05
C THR A 242 -14.40 23.02 -27.28
N ASP A 243 -13.56 23.60 -28.17
CA ASP A 243 -12.27 23.07 -28.50
C ASP A 243 -11.29 23.21 -27.31
N ALA A 244 -11.38 24.32 -26.58
CA ALA A 244 -10.62 24.53 -25.36
C ALA A 244 -10.94 23.45 -24.29
N TRP A 245 -12.23 23.10 -24.11
CA TRP A 245 -12.59 22.00 -23.18
C TRP A 245 -12.12 20.62 -23.66
N ASP A 246 -12.11 20.34 -24.97
CA ASP A 246 -11.56 19.10 -25.50
C ASP A 246 -10.05 19.03 -25.29
N ALA A 247 -9.32 20.15 -25.49
CA ALA A 247 -7.89 20.25 -25.22
C ALA A 247 -7.56 20.03 -23.74
N VAL A 248 -8.32 20.67 -22.83
CA VAL A 248 -8.19 20.46 -21.38
C VAL A 248 -8.43 19.00 -21.01
N ALA A 249 -9.47 18.35 -21.53
CA ALA A 249 -9.74 16.94 -21.28
C ALA A 249 -8.57 16.03 -21.68
N TYR A 250 -7.97 16.29 -22.85
CA TYR A 250 -6.77 15.57 -23.28
C TYR A 250 -5.60 15.76 -22.32
N LEU A 251 -5.27 17.01 -21.97
CA LEU A 251 -4.12 17.35 -21.12
C LEU A 251 -4.25 16.76 -19.72
N TRP A 252 -5.44 16.78 -19.12
CA TRP A 252 -5.67 16.21 -17.79
C TRP A 252 -5.65 14.70 -17.76
N LEU A 253 -6.24 14.04 -18.78
CA LEU A 253 -6.21 12.58 -18.87
C LEU A 253 -4.82 12.04 -19.23
N ALA A 254 -3.96 12.83 -19.89
CA ALA A 254 -2.58 12.45 -20.18
C ALA A 254 -1.67 12.41 -18.93
N ALA A 255 -2.13 12.89 -17.77
CA ALA A 255 -1.40 12.80 -16.50
C ALA A 255 -1.24 11.37 -15.97
N LEU A 256 -2.10 10.44 -16.43
CA LEU A 256 -2.12 9.04 -16.00
C LEU A 256 -1.62 8.14 -17.12
N ASP A 257 -0.46 7.51 -16.91
CA ASP A 257 -0.09 6.33 -17.69
C ASP A 257 -0.97 5.11 -17.30
N ALA A 258 -0.92 4.05 -18.10
CA ALA A 258 -1.78 2.89 -17.92
C ALA A 258 -1.56 2.17 -16.57
N GLU A 259 -0.34 2.12 -16.04
CA GLU A 259 -0.02 1.47 -14.78
C GLU A 259 -0.56 2.27 -13.59
N ARG A 260 -0.32 3.59 -13.58
CA ARG A 260 -0.87 4.49 -12.55
C ARG A 260 -2.39 4.51 -12.58
N GLN A 261 -3.00 4.52 -13.77
CA GLN A 261 -4.45 4.44 -13.92
C GLN A 261 -5.03 3.14 -13.34
N GLN A 262 -4.40 2.00 -13.62
CA GLN A 262 -4.84 0.71 -13.08
C GLN A 262 -4.69 0.64 -11.56
N THR A 263 -3.60 1.16 -11.02
CA THR A 263 -3.38 1.24 -9.56
C THR A 263 -4.40 2.14 -8.90
N ALA A 264 -4.62 3.35 -9.43
CA ALA A 264 -5.61 4.29 -8.91
C ALA A 264 -7.04 3.73 -8.99
N ALA A 265 -7.40 3.05 -10.08
CA ALA A 265 -8.70 2.39 -10.21
C ALA A 265 -8.93 1.33 -9.13
N ARG A 266 -7.92 0.50 -8.81
CA ARG A 266 -8.00 -0.48 -7.72
C ARG A 266 -8.14 0.19 -6.35
N LEU A 267 -7.35 1.24 -6.09
CA LEU A 267 -7.42 2.00 -4.84
C LEU A 267 -8.78 2.67 -4.68
N TYR A 268 -9.30 3.28 -5.76
CA TYR A 268 -10.62 3.90 -5.78
C TYR A 268 -11.73 2.89 -5.46
N ALA A 269 -11.74 1.75 -6.14
CA ALA A 269 -12.74 0.71 -5.94
C ALA A 269 -12.77 0.21 -4.49
N LYS A 270 -11.62 0.12 -3.82
CA LYS A 270 -11.50 -0.38 -2.45
C LYS A 270 -11.76 0.67 -1.38
N ASN A 271 -11.36 1.91 -1.60
CA ASN A 271 -11.33 2.91 -0.54
C ASN A 271 -12.36 4.04 -0.73
N CYS A 272 -12.84 4.28 -1.94
CA CYS A 272 -13.63 5.45 -2.28
C CYS A 272 -15.03 5.11 -2.78
N ALA A 273 -15.16 4.04 -3.60
CA ALA A 273 -16.39 3.70 -4.29
C ALA A 273 -17.57 3.40 -3.34
N ALA A 274 -17.30 2.91 -2.13
CA ALA A 274 -18.33 2.65 -1.14
C ALA A 274 -19.17 3.90 -0.79
N CYS A 275 -18.58 5.09 -0.82
CA CYS A 275 -19.27 6.36 -0.60
C CYS A 275 -19.52 7.10 -1.91
N HIS A 276 -18.51 7.21 -2.77
CA HIS A 276 -18.58 8.01 -3.99
C HIS A 276 -19.22 7.29 -5.19
N GLY A 277 -19.58 5.99 -5.05
CA GLY A 277 -20.12 5.16 -6.12
C GLY A 277 -19.03 4.66 -7.09
N GLU A 278 -19.25 3.54 -7.75
CA GLU A 278 -18.30 2.98 -8.73
C GLU A 278 -18.11 3.90 -9.94
N SER A 279 -19.15 4.64 -10.31
CA SER A 279 -19.14 5.62 -11.40
C SER A 279 -18.77 7.04 -10.94
N GLY A 280 -18.41 7.24 -9.68
CA GLY A 280 -18.11 8.55 -9.12
C GLY A 280 -19.32 9.49 -9.02
N ASN A 281 -20.53 8.95 -8.91
CA ASN A 281 -21.80 9.72 -8.88
C ASN A 281 -22.21 10.19 -7.48
N GLY A 282 -21.42 9.91 -6.44
CA GLY A 282 -21.74 10.26 -5.06
C GLY A 282 -22.76 9.35 -4.39
N GLN A 283 -23.20 8.27 -5.03
CA GLN A 283 -24.32 7.42 -4.59
C GLN A 283 -23.84 5.99 -4.26
N GLY A 284 -22.78 5.87 -3.50
CA GLY A 284 -22.36 4.58 -2.97
C GLY A 284 -23.21 4.18 -1.76
N PRO A 285 -23.24 2.86 -1.37
CA PRO A 285 -24.02 2.39 -0.22
C PRO A 285 -23.61 3.06 1.10
N GLY A 286 -22.40 3.58 1.19
CA GLY A 286 -21.93 4.35 2.34
C GLY A 286 -22.50 5.75 2.43
N ALA A 287 -22.90 6.37 1.32
CA ALA A 287 -23.53 7.67 1.31
C ALA A 287 -24.87 7.65 2.06
N ASP A 288 -25.71 6.66 1.76
CA ASP A 288 -27.01 6.47 2.44
C ASP A 288 -26.82 6.21 3.94
N ALA A 289 -25.79 5.45 4.31
CA ALA A 289 -25.49 5.16 5.71
C ALA A 289 -25.02 6.39 6.48
N LEU A 290 -24.23 7.28 5.86
CA LEU A 290 -23.82 8.56 6.45
C LEU A 290 -25.02 9.51 6.62
N ALA A 291 -25.85 9.63 5.61
CA ALA A 291 -27.07 10.43 5.67
C ALA A 291 -28.02 9.95 6.78
N ALA A 292 -28.20 8.64 6.95
CA ALA A 292 -29.03 8.06 8.00
C ALA A 292 -28.49 8.33 9.43
N GLN A 293 -27.18 8.56 9.58
CA GLN A 293 -26.56 8.92 10.87
C GLN A 293 -26.62 10.43 11.17
N GLY A 294 -27.18 11.25 10.27
CA GLY A 294 -27.21 12.70 10.41
C GLY A 294 -25.81 13.34 10.29
N ILE A 295 -24.82 12.62 9.79
CA ILE A 295 -23.47 13.14 9.55
C ILE A 295 -23.59 14.13 8.39
N GLY A 296 -23.22 15.38 8.65
CA GLY A 296 -23.33 16.49 7.69
C GLY A 296 -24.64 17.31 7.77
N GLN A 297 -25.58 16.96 8.63
CA GLN A 297 -26.83 17.73 8.83
C GLN A 297 -26.69 18.82 9.90
N HIS A 298 -25.62 19.60 9.88
CA HIS A 298 -25.52 20.76 10.76
C HIS A 298 -26.14 21.99 10.09
N SER A 299 -27.21 22.49 10.70
CA SER A 299 -28.11 23.51 10.20
C SER A 299 -27.53 24.91 9.98
N ASP A 300 -26.27 25.18 10.30
CA ASP A 300 -25.67 26.52 10.23
C ASP A 300 -24.46 26.66 9.31
N MET A 301 -23.98 25.57 8.72
CA MET A 301 -22.98 25.63 7.67
C MET A 301 -23.44 24.74 6.53
N SER A 302 -23.67 25.34 5.36
CA SER A 302 -24.02 24.65 4.10
C SER A 302 -22.87 23.77 3.60
N MET A 303 -22.28 23.00 4.49
CA MET A 303 -21.26 22.01 4.18
C MET A 303 -21.93 20.83 3.49
N ILE A 304 -21.48 20.53 2.32
CA ILE A 304 -21.91 19.41 1.50
C ILE A 304 -21.85 18.14 2.34
N SER A 305 -23.00 17.61 2.71
CA SER A 305 -23.12 16.38 3.49
C SER A 305 -22.91 15.14 2.64
N ASP A 306 -23.20 15.23 1.36
CA ASP A 306 -23.17 14.11 0.43
C ASP A 306 -21.78 13.93 -0.18
N PRO A 307 -21.35 12.68 -0.42
CA PRO A 307 -20.12 12.43 -1.15
C PRO A 307 -20.13 13.11 -2.52
N ALA A 308 -19.04 13.78 -2.87
CA ALA A 308 -18.95 14.51 -4.13
C ALA A 308 -19.23 13.61 -5.34
N ALA A 309 -20.01 14.13 -6.29
CA ALA A 309 -20.23 13.52 -7.59
C ALA A 309 -19.09 13.96 -8.54
N PHE A 310 -18.12 13.10 -8.75
CA PHE A 310 -16.93 13.41 -9.58
C PHE A 310 -17.25 13.53 -11.07
N GLY A 311 -18.41 13.09 -11.50
CA GLY A 311 -18.91 13.30 -12.86
C GLY A 311 -19.56 14.65 -13.09
N ASP A 312 -19.79 15.48 -12.05
CA ASP A 312 -20.34 16.82 -12.19
C ASP A 312 -19.25 17.85 -12.52
N PRO A 313 -19.28 18.44 -13.73
CA PRO A 313 -18.27 19.42 -14.13
C PRO A 313 -18.24 20.67 -13.23
N ARG A 314 -19.39 21.09 -12.67
CA ARG A 314 -19.43 22.28 -11.79
C ARG A 314 -18.65 22.05 -10.50
N THR A 315 -18.76 20.85 -9.95
CA THR A 315 -18.05 20.46 -8.73
C THR A 315 -16.57 20.23 -8.97
N MET A 316 -16.21 19.65 -10.13
CA MET A 316 -14.84 19.18 -10.35
C MET A 316 -13.93 20.17 -11.05
N LEU A 317 -14.40 20.93 -12.03
CA LEU A 317 -13.51 21.69 -12.91
C LEU A 317 -12.98 23.00 -12.33
N GLY A 318 -13.47 23.43 -11.16
CA GLY A 318 -13.00 24.64 -10.47
C GLY A 318 -11.89 24.40 -9.44
N GLY A 319 -11.71 23.18 -8.99
CA GLY A 319 -10.63 22.79 -8.07
C GLY A 319 -9.37 22.34 -8.81
N SER A 320 -8.20 22.55 -8.21
CA SER A 320 -6.92 22.04 -8.70
C SER A 320 -6.62 20.64 -8.15
N GLY A 321 -5.67 19.94 -8.74
CA GLY A 321 -5.29 18.59 -8.34
C GLY A 321 -4.78 18.51 -6.90
N ASP A 322 -4.05 19.54 -6.43
CA ASP A 322 -3.53 19.61 -5.06
C ASP A 322 -4.63 19.79 -4.01
N ILE A 323 -5.74 20.44 -4.35
CA ILE A 323 -6.93 20.50 -3.47
C ILE A 323 -7.54 19.11 -3.31
N TYR A 324 -7.69 18.34 -4.40
CA TYR A 324 -8.23 16.98 -4.32
C TYR A 324 -7.25 16.03 -3.61
N TYR A 325 -5.95 16.16 -3.86
CA TYR A 325 -4.91 15.47 -3.09
C TYR A 325 -5.08 15.76 -1.60
N ALA A 326 -5.20 17.02 -1.21
CA ALA A 326 -5.33 17.44 0.19
C ALA A 326 -6.61 16.90 0.84
N LYS A 327 -7.75 16.92 0.12
CA LYS A 327 -9.01 16.33 0.59
C LYS A 327 -8.86 14.82 0.84
N ILE A 328 -8.15 14.09 0.00
CA ILE A 328 -7.88 12.67 0.20
C ILE A 328 -6.96 12.47 1.41
N ARG A 329 -5.85 13.19 1.48
CA ARG A 329 -4.87 13.05 2.58
C ARG A 329 -5.45 13.35 3.94
N ARG A 330 -6.12 14.50 4.07
CA ARG A 330 -6.65 15.02 5.34
C ARG A 330 -8.03 14.46 5.69
N GLY A 331 -8.82 14.08 4.69
CA GLY A 331 -10.25 13.86 4.82
C GLY A 331 -11.05 15.16 4.78
N GLY A 332 -12.36 15.05 4.81
CA GLY A 332 -13.28 16.20 4.82
C GLY A 332 -13.61 16.63 6.26
N MET A 333 -13.25 17.86 6.64
CA MET A 333 -13.60 18.41 7.95
C MET A 333 -15.11 18.56 8.08
N GLY A 334 -15.67 17.99 9.15
CA GLY A 334 -17.14 18.03 9.39
C GLY A 334 -18.00 17.11 8.49
N THR A 335 -17.34 16.31 7.62
CA THR A 335 -18.00 15.30 6.78
C THR A 335 -17.68 13.90 7.28
N GLY A 336 -18.30 12.88 6.66
CA GLY A 336 -17.95 11.48 6.91
C GLY A 336 -16.69 10.99 6.16
N MET A 337 -16.00 11.84 5.39
CA MET A 337 -14.82 11.45 4.64
C MET A 337 -13.59 11.30 5.55
N PRO A 338 -13.04 10.10 5.70
CA PRO A 338 -11.89 9.88 6.58
C PRO A 338 -10.59 10.39 5.96
N SER A 339 -9.57 10.64 6.81
CA SER A 339 -8.21 10.88 6.36
C SER A 339 -7.59 9.61 5.77
N PHE A 340 -7.04 9.69 4.56
CA PHE A 340 -6.32 8.58 3.91
C PHE A 340 -4.79 8.71 4.00
N GLY A 341 -4.28 9.80 4.56
CA GLY A 341 -2.85 9.99 4.81
C GLY A 341 -2.17 8.84 5.55
N PRO A 342 -2.77 8.29 6.60
CA PRO A 342 -2.19 7.15 7.34
C PRO A 342 -2.15 5.82 6.58
N ILE A 343 -2.81 5.69 5.43
CA ILE A 343 -2.94 4.41 4.71
C ILE A 343 -2.45 4.45 3.26
N LEU A 344 -2.32 5.64 2.67
CA LEU A 344 -1.85 5.82 1.30
C LEU A 344 -0.52 6.59 1.29
N THR A 345 0.36 6.24 0.36
CA THR A 345 1.55 7.04 0.06
C THR A 345 1.16 8.35 -0.65
N GLN A 346 2.12 9.27 -0.77
CA GLN A 346 1.91 10.50 -1.55
C GLN A 346 1.67 10.17 -3.03
N GLU A 347 2.41 9.22 -3.59
CA GLU A 347 2.27 8.77 -4.98
C GLU A 347 0.89 8.15 -5.24
N GLU A 348 0.41 7.29 -4.33
CA GLU A 348 -0.92 6.69 -4.40
C GLU A 348 -2.01 7.76 -4.30
N THR A 349 -1.82 8.75 -3.45
CA THR A 349 -2.76 9.88 -3.31
C THR A 349 -2.80 10.73 -4.57
N TRP A 350 -1.65 11.05 -5.19
CA TRP A 350 -1.59 11.74 -6.46
C TRP A 350 -2.22 10.92 -7.60
N ALA A 351 -1.96 9.62 -7.65
CA ALA A 351 -2.58 8.75 -8.63
C ALA A 351 -4.13 8.76 -8.52
N LEU A 352 -4.65 8.77 -7.29
CA LEU A 352 -6.09 8.92 -7.04
C LEU A 352 -6.61 10.29 -7.44
N ALA A 353 -5.94 11.39 -7.07
CA ALA A 353 -6.34 12.75 -7.44
C ALA A 353 -6.39 12.91 -8.97
N ASP A 354 -5.35 12.41 -9.67
CA ASP A 354 -5.33 12.41 -11.14
C ASP A 354 -6.41 11.49 -11.74
N TYR A 355 -6.75 10.38 -11.08
CA TYR A 355 -7.79 9.45 -11.52
C TYR A 355 -9.20 10.04 -11.47
N LEU A 356 -9.47 10.98 -10.55
CA LEU A 356 -10.79 11.64 -10.45
C LEU A 356 -11.19 12.34 -11.73
N TRP A 357 -10.23 12.85 -12.50
CA TRP A 357 -10.50 13.49 -13.79
C TRP A 357 -11.12 12.54 -14.82
N THR A 358 -10.91 11.24 -14.67
CA THR A 358 -11.52 10.24 -15.56
C THR A 358 -13.05 10.20 -15.44
N PHE A 359 -13.63 10.67 -14.34
CA PHE A 359 -15.07 10.71 -14.16
C PHE A 359 -15.72 11.87 -14.89
N VAL A 360 -15.08 13.04 -14.91
CA VAL A 360 -15.62 14.26 -15.51
C VAL A 360 -15.31 14.38 -17.01
N PHE A 361 -14.20 13.80 -17.47
CA PHE A 361 -13.74 13.88 -18.87
C PHE A 361 -13.99 12.60 -19.68
N ARG A 362 -14.87 11.75 -19.25
CA ARG A 362 -15.27 10.53 -19.97
C ARG A 362 -16.26 10.78 -21.09
#